data_f8f1acdd0b68cd158e84da393c45444e
#
_entry.id   f8f1acdd0b68cd158e84da393c45444e
#
_cell.length_a   1.000
_cell.length_b   1.000
_cell.length_c   1.000
_cell.angle_alpha   90.00
_cell.angle_beta   90.00
_cell.angle_gamma   90.00
#
_symmetry.space_group_name_H-M   'P 1'
#
loop_
_entity.id
_entity.type
_entity.pdbx_description
1 polymer ?
#
loop_
_entity_poly.entity_id
_entity_poly.type
_entity_poly.pdbx_seq_one_letter_code
_entity_poly.pdbx_strand_id
1 'polypeptide(L)'
;MKEFKYVVTDPEGIHARPAGLLVKKAAEFKCKVTIEKAGRAVDLKRILGVMGLGVKAGEEVTISADGEDEAVAIEALEAFMKENL
;
A
#
# COMPACT_ATOMS: atom_id res chain seq x y z
N MET A 1 3.45 10.88 -11.51
CA MET A 1 2.82 10.04 -10.47
C MET A 1 2.00 8.93 -11.10
N LYS A 2 2.11 7.74 -10.54
CA LYS A 2 1.32 6.58 -10.95
C LYS A 2 0.57 6.02 -9.76
N GLU A 3 -0.58 5.41 -9.99
CA GLU A 3 -1.37 4.84 -8.90
C GLU A 3 -2.21 3.65 -9.38
N PHE A 4 -2.65 2.85 -8.42
CA PHE A 4 -3.62 1.80 -8.68
C PHE A 4 -4.56 1.68 -7.48
N LYS A 5 -5.74 1.11 -7.74
CA LYS A 5 -6.73 0.84 -6.70
C LYS A 5 -6.83 -0.66 -6.48
N TYR A 6 -7.04 -1.05 -5.24
CA TYR A 6 -7.13 -2.45 -4.90
C TYR A 6 -8.14 -2.67 -3.77
N VAL A 7 -9.02 -3.64 -3.94
CA VAL A 7 -9.95 -4.04 -2.89
C VAL A 7 -9.31 -5.17 -2.09
N VAL A 8 -9.14 -4.95 -0.79
CA VAL A 8 -8.47 -5.91 0.09
C VAL A 8 -9.38 -7.13 0.27
N THR A 9 -8.85 -8.32 0.01
CA THR A 9 -9.60 -9.56 0.11
C THR A 9 -9.25 -10.39 1.35
N ASP A 10 -8.13 -10.10 2.00
CA ASP A 10 -7.73 -10.80 3.23
C ASP A 10 -8.81 -10.60 4.30
N PRO A 11 -9.33 -11.67 4.92
CA PRO A 11 -10.39 -11.54 5.92
C PRO A 11 -10.04 -10.64 7.10
N GLU A 12 -8.75 -10.51 7.42
CA GLU A 12 -8.28 -9.64 8.50
C GLU A 12 -7.90 -8.25 8.04
N GLY A 13 -8.06 -7.96 6.74
CA GLY A 13 -7.67 -6.69 6.16
C GLY A 13 -6.17 -6.51 6.14
N ILE A 14 -5.70 -5.27 6.24
CA ILE A 14 -4.25 -4.99 6.32
C ILE A 14 -3.85 -5.03 7.79
N HIS A 15 -3.59 -6.25 8.30
CA HIS A 15 -3.17 -6.45 9.67
C HIS A 15 -1.63 -6.43 9.78
N ALA A 16 -1.10 -6.63 11.00
CA ALA A 16 0.31 -6.35 11.29
C ALA A 16 1.32 -7.05 10.38
N ARG A 17 1.13 -8.35 10.11
CA ARG A 17 2.11 -9.10 9.32
C ARG A 17 2.19 -8.61 7.88
N PRO A 18 1.08 -8.55 7.12
CA PRO A 18 1.17 -8.04 5.74
C PRO A 18 1.51 -6.56 5.69
N ALA A 19 1.08 -5.76 6.69
CA ALA A 19 1.45 -4.36 6.75
C ALA A 19 2.95 -4.18 6.86
N GLY A 20 3.60 -4.97 7.70
CA GLY A 20 5.06 -4.94 7.85
C GLY A 20 5.79 -5.30 6.55
N LEU A 21 5.31 -6.35 5.88
CA LEU A 21 5.88 -6.76 4.60
C LEU A 21 5.66 -5.71 3.51
N LEU A 22 4.48 -5.10 3.49
CA LEU A 22 4.14 -4.07 2.50
C LEU A 22 5.00 -2.83 2.69
N VAL A 23 5.19 -2.39 3.94
CA VAL A 23 6.04 -1.24 4.26
C VAL A 23 7.49 -1.52 3.83
N LYS A 24 7.97 -2.72 4.11
CA LYS A 24 9.32 -3.13 3.71
C LYS A 24 9.47 -3.13 2.19
N LYS A 25 8.45 -3.59 1.47
CA LYS A 25 8.46 -3.59 0.01
C LYS A 25 8.50 -2.16 -0.53
N ALA A 26 7.66 -1.28 0.01
CA ALA A 26 7.63 0.12 -0.40
C ALA A 26 8.98 0.81 -0.16
N ALA A 27 9.66 0.45 0.93
CA ALA A 27 10.95 1.05 1.29
C ALA A 27 12.08 0.70 0.31
N GLU A 28 11.89 -0.30 -0.55
CA GLU A 28 12.87 -0.65 -1.58
C GLU A 28 12.97 0.40 -2.68
N PHE A 29 11.98 1.27 -2.80
CA PHE A 29 11.90 2.26 -3.86
C PHE A 29 12.22 3.65 -3.33
N LYS A 30 12.81 4.49 -4.19
CA LYS A 30 13.20 5.85 -3.81
C LYS A 30 12.03 6.82 -3.90
N CYS A 31 11.04 6.51 -4.73
CA CYS A 31 9.90 7.40 -4.92
C CYS A 31 9.08 7.52 -3.64
N LYS A 32 8.26 8.58 -3.59
CA LYS A 32 7.30 8.76 -2.51
C LYS A 32 6.14 7.81 -2.75
N VAL A 33 5.79 7.00 -1.76
CA VAL A 33 4.70 6.04 -1.88
C VAL A 33 3.66 6.33 -0.80
N THR A 34 2.39 6.42 -1.21
CA THR A 34 1.29 6.67 -0.29
C THR A 34 0.20 5.63 -0.45
N ILE A 35 -0.55 5.40 0.62
CA ILE A 35 -1.74 4.58 0.59
C ILE A 35 -2.91 5.41 1.12
N GLU A 36 -4.03 5.36 0.41
CA GLU A 36 -5.21 6.15 0.75
C GLU A 36 -6.42 5.26 0.95
N LYS A 37 -7.21 5.57 1.98
CA LYS A 37 -8.50 4.94 2.22
C LYS A 37 -9.48 6.03 2.61
N ALA A 38 -10.63 6.09 1.92
CA ALA A 38 -11.72 7.02 2.24
C ALA A 38 -11.25 8.48 2.37
N GLY A 39 -10.37 8.92 1.49
CA GLY A 39 -9.88 10.28 1.47
C GLY A 39 -8.73 10.58 2.42
N ARG A 40 -8.28 9.58 3.19
CA ARG A 40 -7.17 9.75 4.11
C ARG A 40 -5.93 9.03 3.56
N ALA A 41 -4.89 9.81 3.25
CA ALA A 41 -3.65 9.28 2.69
C ALA A 41 -2.54 9.31 3.74
N VAL A 42 -1.74 8.26 3.78
CA VAL A 42 -0.59 8.16 4.67
C VAL A 42 0.62 7.62 3.91
N ASP A 43 1.81 7.81 4.47
CA ASP A 43 3.06 7.31 3.89
C ASP A 43 3.11 5.79 4.02
N LEU A 44 3.17 5.10 2.87
CA LEU A 44 3.21 3.64 2.86
C LEU A 44 4.52 3.08 3.42
N LYS A 45 5.54 3.91 3.59
CA LYS A 45 6.82 3.49 4.17
C LYS A 45 6.82 3.54 5.70
N ARG A 46 5.69 3.91 6.32
CA ARG A 46 5.56 4.02 7.78
C ARG A 46 4.51 3.06 8.30
N ILE A 47 4.94 2.06 9.06
CA ILE A 47 4.05 1.00 9.57
C ILE A 47 2.92 1.55 10.42
N LEU A 48 3.20 2.51 11.30
CA LEU A 48 2.17 3.07 12.17
C LEU A 48 1.10 3.82 11.39
N GLY A 49 1.49 4.51 10.31
CA GLY A 49 0.53 5.19 9.45
C GLY A 49 -0.39 4.20 8.75
N VAL A 50 0.18 3.13 8.20
CA VAL A 50 -0.59 2.10 7.51
C VAL A 50 -1.57 1.42 8.47
N MET A 51 -1.10 1.04 9.65
CA MET A 51 -1.96 0.41 10.65
C MET A 51 -3.05 1.37 11.12
N GLY A 52 -2.74 2.65 11.20
CA GLY A 52 -3.70 3.67 11.62
C GLY A 52 -4.87 3.88 10.65
N LEU A 53 -4.72 3.48 9.38
CA LEU A 53 -5.82 3.55 8.43
C LEU A 53 -6.93 2.56 8.76
N GLY A 54 -6.61 1.45 9.42
CA GLY A 54 -7.61 0.46 9.79
C GLY A 54 -8.30 -0.18 8.59
N VAL A 55 -7.55 -0.51 7.54
CA VAL A 55 -8.13 -1.11 6.33
C VAL A 55 -8.65 -2.51 6.62
N LYS A 56 -9.91 -2.76 6.29
CA LYS A 56 -10.59 -4.03 6.53
C LYS A 56 -10.90 -4.74 5.21
N ALA A 57 -11.21 -6.02 5.31
CA ALA A 57 -11.61 -6.80 4.14
C ALA A 57 -12.77 -6.12 3.41
N GLY A 58 -12.70 -6.09 2.09
CA GLY A 58 -13.73 -5.46 1.26
C GLY A 58 -13.55 -3.97 1.05
N GLU A 59 -12.60 -3.34 1.74
CA GLU A 59 -12.35 -1.91 1.56
C GLU A 59 -11.34 -1.67 0.44
N GLU A 60 -11.57 -0.60 -0.31
CA GLU A 60 -10.67 -0.22 -1.40
C GLU A 60 -9.61 0.76 -0.92
N VAL A 61 -8.38 0.53 -1.35
CA VAL A 61 -7.27 1.45 -1.10
C VAL A 61 -6.69 1.91 -2.44
N THR A 62 -6.11 3.11 -2.45
CA THR A 62 -5.39 3.64 -3.60
C THR A 62 -3.93 3.79 -3.20
N ILE A 63 -3.05 3.13 -3.94
CA ILE A 63 -1.61 3.23 -3.71
C ILE A 63 -1.01 4.07 -4.83
N SER A 64 -0.27 5.11 -4.46
CA SER A 64 0.33 6.07 -5.39
C SER A 64 1.84 6.09 -5.21
N ALA A 65 2.57 6.25 -6.31
CA ALA A 65 4.02 6.40 -6.30
C ALA A 65 4.40 7.60 -7.14
N ASP A 66 5.31 8.42 -6.64
CA ASP A 66 5.74 9.64 -7.31
C ASP A 66 7.26 9.79 -7.21
N GLY A 67 7.94 9.66 -8.33
CA GLY A 67 9.40 9.73 -8.39
C GLY A 67 9.96 8.96 -9.58
N GLU A 68 11.29 8.89 -9.66
CA GLU A 68 11.97 8.29 -10.79
C GLU A 68 11.62 6.82 -11.03
N ASP A 69 11.45 6.06 -9.96
CA ASP A 69 11.15 4.62 -10.04
C ASP A 69 9.68 4.30 -9.81
N GLU A 70 8.81 5.29 -10.02
CA GLU A 70 7.38 5.11 -9.76
C GLU A 70 6.75 3.97 -10.56
N ALA A 71 7.14 3.78 -11.81
CA ALA A 71 6.57 2.72 -12.64
C ALA A 71 6.91 1.34 -12.10
N VAL A 72 8.17 1.13 -11.71
CA VAL A 72 8.62 -0.14 -11.13
C VAL A 72 7.97 -0.35 -9.77
N ALA A 73 7.88 0.71 -8.97
CA ALA A 73 7.28 0.64 -7.64
C ALA A 73 5.81 0.23 -7.71
N ILE A 74 5.03 0.86 -8.58
CA ILE A 74 3.60 0.55 -8.72
C ILE A 74 3.40 -0.89 -9.18
N GLU A 75 4.19 -1.36 -10.15
CA GLU A 75 4.09 -2.74 -10.62
C GLU A 75 4.39 -3.74 -9.50
N ALA A 76 5.44 -3.51 -8.74
CA ALA A 76 5.83 -4.41 -7.65
C ALA A 76 4.81 -4.39 -6.51
N LEU A 77 4.28 -3.22 -6.17
CA LEU A 77 3.31 -3.09 -5.09
C LEU A 77 1.96 -3.70 -5.47
N GLU A 78 1.54 -3.54 -6.72
CA GLU A 78 0.30 -4.17 -7.17
C GLU A 78 0.40 -5.69 -7.12
N ALA A 79 1.53 -6.25 -7.57
CA ALA A 79 1.77 -7.69 -7.48
C ALA A 79 1.74 -8.17 -6.03
N PHE A 80 2.37 -7.39 -5.14
CA PHE A 80 2.38 -7.71 -3.71
C PHE A 80 0.97 -7.78 -3.13
N MET A 81 0.13 -6.79 -3.46
CA MET A 81 -1.25 -6.75 -2.95
C MET A 81 -2.03 -7.97 -3.43
N LYS A 82 -1.90 -8.32 -4.70
CA LYS A 82 -2.61 -9.48 -5.26
C LYS A 82 -2.17 -10.79 -4.63
N GLU A 83 -0.91 -10.91 -4.24
CA GLU A 83 -0.39 -12.14 -3.65
C GLU A 83 -0.70 -12.27 -2.17
N ASN A 84 -0.79 -11.15 -1.45
CA ASN A 84 -0.83 -11.17 0.02
C ASN A 84 -2.10 -10.62 0.63
N LEU A 85 -2.84 -9.84 -0.07
CA LEU A 85 -4.01 -9.13 0.45
C LEU A 85 -5.20 -9.18 -0.48
#